data_84ad611d6050bf5df9d1c8e3abe552d0
#
_entry.id   84ad611d6050bf5df9d1c8e3abe552d0
#
_cell.length_a   1.000
_cell.length_b   1.000
_cell.length_c   1.000
_cell.angle_alpha   90.00
_cell.angle_beta   90.00
_cell.angle_gamma   90.00
#
_symmetry.space_group_name_H-M   'P 1'
#
loop_
_entity.id
_entity.type
_entity.pdbx_description
1 polymer ?
#
loop_
_entity_poly.entity_id
_entity_poly.type
_entity_poly.pdbx_seq_one_letter_code
_entity_poly.pdbx_strand_id
1 'polypeptide(L)'
;MRRDGIQAAVLQPVTRSRARERVIREAAVADAWAALWVSRALVWAAGVTAAALWGLSARVTLFDPGAVTRPFGPAGNALVAPLARWDSVWYLAIANDGYPPGDARRAAFFPLYPLLVRTADTVVRSPIAAGALVSFACFAVALVVLHRLTELELGAPAARIAVWAIALFPGAVFFSAVYSEALYLALSIGCVYSARTGRWAWAGALGALGAATRSAGVLLVVPLAVMWLAQADGRPRRVRDAAWIALVPAGLAAFCGALALGGGDAFAPMHAQDIWYRHFAGPFVGVWEGTAAAWRGLHDLGEPAARADVVLFGFLVATVPMVIAVLRRLPAAYGAYVLAALALPLSYPVGPQPLMSLPRFVAVLFPLFMMLGAWLAEGSRLRRAAVLAPSAAGLAIVSAVVSTWHWFA
;
A
#
# COMPACT_ATOMS: atom_id res chain seq x y z
N MET A 1 18.34 -31.63 17.20
CA MET A 1 17.02 -31.94 17.79
C MET A 1 16.48 -30.70 18.47
N ARG A 2 15.60 -29.94 17.85
CA ARG A 2 14.68 -28.88 18.35
C ARG A 2 14.16 -28.05 17.15
N ARG A 3 13.53 -28.74 16.18
CA ARG A 3 12.80 -28.05 15.07
C ARG A 3 11.30 -28.26 15.11
N ASP A 4 10.79 -29.14 15.96
CA ASP A 4 9.39 -29.63 15.88
C ASP A 4 8.42 -28.90 16.81
N GLY A 5 8.87 -27.96 17.64
CA GLY A 5 8.02 -27.29 18.62
C GLY A 5 7.30 -25.99 18.18
N ILE A 6 7.66 -25.40 17.03
CA ILE A 6 7.14 -24.07 16.64
C ILE A 6 6.03 -24.14 15.60
N GLN A 7 5.93 -25.21 14.83
CA GLN A 7 4.92 -25.34 13.77
C GLN A 7 3.52 -25.74 14.27
N ALA A 8 3.41 -26.40 15.42
CA ALA A 8 2.12 -26.89 15.94
C ALA A 8 1.25 -25.84 16.66
N ALA A 9 1.78 -24.65 16.98
CA ALA A 9 1.05 -23.61 17.73
C ALA A 9 0.13 -22.71 16.87
N VAL A 10 0.05 -22.95 15.58
CA VAL A 10 -0.37 -21.93 14.60
C VAL A 10 -1.88 -21.90 14.27
N LEU A 11 -2.69 -22.87 14.68
CA LEU A 11 -4.08 -22.97 14.19
C LEU A 11 -5.17 -23.24 15.25
N GLN A 12 -4.92 -23.02 16.55
CA GLN A 12 -6.02 -23.09 17.50
C GLN A 12 -6.86 -21.79 17.46
N PRO A 13 -8.21 -21.89 17.39
CA PRO A 13 -9.07 -20.74 17.59
C PRO A 13 -8.93 -20.33 19.05
N VAL A 14 -8.34 -19.15 19.27
CA VAL A 14 -8.30 -18.56 20.60
C VAL A 14 -9.72 -18.12 20.96
N THR A 15 -10.43 -18.94 21.74
CA THR A 15 -11.69 -18.53 22.39
C THR A 15 -11.37 -17.48 23.44
N ARG A 16 -11.43 -16.22 23.05
CA ARG A 16 -11.22 -15.09 23.98
C ARG A 16 -12.55 -14.73 24.66
N SER A 17 -12.51 -14.40 25.94
CA SER A 17 -13.70 -13.88 26.62
C SER A 17 -14.11 -12.53 26.00
N ARG A 18 -15.42 -12.21 26.00
CA ARG A 18 -15.96 -10.93 25.46
C ARG A 18 -15.30 -9.70 26.09
N ALA A 19 -14.97 -9.76 27.37
CA ALA A 19 -14.27 -8.68 28.08
C ALA A 19 -12.86 -8.46 27.53
N ARG A 20 -12.11 -9.52 27.30
CA ARG A 20 -10.75 -9.45 26.71
C ARG A 20 -10.79 -8.93 25.28
N GLU A 21 -11.76 -9.35 24.48
CA GLU A 21 -11.94 -8.84 23.12
C GLU A 21 -12.25 -7.35 23.10
N ARG A 22 -13.03 -6.85 24.07
CA ARG A 22 -13.34 -5.43 24.22
C ARG A 22 -12.09 -4.61 24.53
N VAL A 23 -11.28 -5.03 25.50
CA VAL A 23 -10.02 -4.36 25.87
C VAL A 23 -9.04 -4.31 24.68
N ILE A 24 -8.88 -5.42 23.96
CA ILE A 24 -8.04 -5.49 22.77
C ILE A 24 -8.53 -4.51 21.69
N ARG A 25 -9.85 -4.43 21.49
CA ARG A 25 -10.42 -3.51 20.50
C ARG A 25 -10.21 -2.06 20.89
N GLU A 26 -10.38 -1.71 22.14
CA GLU A 26 -10.18 -0.34 22.64
C GLU A 26 -8.71 0.08 22.51
N ALA A 27 -7.76 -0.79 22.88
CA ALA A 27 -6.32 -0.55 22.70
C ALA A 27 -5.94 -0.38 21.22
N ALA A 28 -6.45 -1.24 20.33
CA ALA A 28 -6.20 -1.16 18.91
C ALA A 28 -6.69 0.17 18.30
N VAL A 29 -7.87 0.63 18.72
CA VAL A 29 -8.43 1.91 18.28
C VAL A 29 -7.59 3.08 18.79
N ALA A 30 -7.19 3.07 20.07
CA ALA A 30 -6.40 4.14 20.66
C ALA A 30 -5.02 4.28 20.01
N ASP A 31 -4.30 3.15 19.83
CA ASP A 31 -2.97 3.15 19.19
C ASP A 31 -3.06 3.57 17.71
N ALA A 32 -4.06 3.05 16.98
CA ALA A 32 -4.29 3.41 15.59
C ALA A 32 -4.63 4.89 15.44
N TRP A 33 -5.47 5.43 16.32
CA TRP A 33 -5.88 6.83 16.30
C TRP A 33 -4.71 7.78 16.56
N ALA A 34 -3.88 7.48 17.55
CA ALA A 34 -2.69 8.27 17.84
C ALA A 34 -1.70 8.28 16.68
N ALA A 35 -1.39 7.11 16.10
CA ALA A 35 -0.49 6.99 14.97
C ALA A 35 -1.05 7.68 13.70
N LEU A 36 -2.37 7.57 13.46
CA LEU A 36 -3.06 8.23 12.37
C LEU A 36 -2.86 9.76 12.45
N TRP A 37 -3.29 10.37 13.55
CA TRP A 37 -3.27 11.83 13.66
C TRP A 37 -1.86 12.40 13.65
N VAL A 38 -0.93 11.82 14.40
CA VAL A 38 0.46 12.31 14.45
C VAL A 38 1.11 12.22 13.06
N SER A 39 0.97 11.08 12.40
CA SER A 39 1.59 10.91 11.07
C SER A 39 0.91 11.76 9.99
N ARG A 40 -0.42 11.92 10.04
CA ARG A 40 -1.14 12.74 9.05
C ARG A 40 -0.92 14.22 9.27
N ALA A 41 -0.83 14.68 10.51
CA ALA A 41 -0.42 16.05 10.82
C ALA A 41 1.00 16.35 10.31
N LEU A 42 1.93 15.40 10.47
CA LEU A 42 3.30 15.54 9.94
C LEU A 42 3.30 15.65 8.40
N VAL A 43 2.58 14.76 7.70
CA VAL A 43 2.46 14.78 6.23
C VAL A 43 1.88 16.12 5.75
N TRP A 44 0.78 16.53 6.37
CA TRP A 44 0.10 17.78 5.98
C TRP A 44 0.97 19.01 6.27
N ALA A 45 1.54 19.13 7.46
CA ALA A 45 2.39 20.25 7.84
C ALA A 45 3.62 20.36 6.94
N ALA A 46 4.32 19.24 6.68
CA ALA A 46 5.48 19.21 5.79
C ALA A 46 5.11 19.59 4.35
N GLY A 47 4.00 19.06 3.83
CA GLY A 47 3.54 19.35 2.47
C GLY A 47 3.12 20.80 2.28
N VAL A 48 2.32 21.35 3.21
CA VAL A 48 1.88 22.76 3.17
C VAL A 48 3.06 23.71 3.31
N THR A 49 3.95 23.46 4.27
CA THR A 49 5.15 24.28 4.48
C THR A 49 6.04 24.29 3.25
N ALA A 50 6.29 23.13 2.65
CA ALA A 50 7.09 23.03 1.44
C ALA A 50 6.45 23.75 0.26
N ALA A 51 5.17 23.58 0.02
CA ALA A 51 4.44 24.26 -1.04
C ALA A 51 4.44 25.80 -0.86
N ALA A 52 4.36 26.28 0.40
CA ALA A 52 4.38 27.71 0.72
C ALA A 52 5.77 28.33 0.57
N LEU A 53 6.84 27.62 0.96
CA LEU A 53 8.21 28.15 0.95
C LEU A 53 8.90 28.03 -0.41
N TRP A 54 8.68 26.92 -1.12
CA TRP A 54 9.41 26.61 -2.36
C TRP A 54 8.53 26.70 -3.61
N GLY A 55 7.22 26.82 -3.46
CA GLY A 55 6.29 26.81 -4.58
C GLY A 55 6.17 25.44 -5.23
N LEU A 56 5.63 25.43 -6.44
CA LEU A 56 5.41 24.20 -7.24
C LEU A 56 6.42 24.13 -8.38
N SER A 57 6.94 22.93 -8.65
CA SER A 57 7.78 22.68 -9.83
C SER A 57 7.01 22.97 -11.12
N ALA A 58 7.71 23.41 -12.18
CA ALA A 58 7.15 23.60 -13.51
C ALA A 58 6.52 22.32 -14.10
N ARG A 59 6.85 21.14 -13.56
CA ARG A 59 6.24 19.86 -13.95
C ARG A 59 4.71 19.84 -13.78
N VAL A 60 4.16 20.69 -12.92
CA VAL A 60 2.71 20.81 -12.72
C VAL A 60 1.96 21.12 -14.02
N THR A 61 2.52 21.93 -14.90
CA THR A 61 1.88 22.27 -16.18
C THR A 61 1.88 21.11 -17.17
N LEU A 62 2.86 20.22 -17.07
CA LEU A 62 2.97 19.03 -17.91
C LEU A 62 2.03 17.91 -17.45
N PHE A 63 1.95 17.66 -16.13
CA PHE A 63 1.20 16.53 -15.57
C PHE A 63 -0.22 16.86 -15.14
N ASP A 64 -0.54 18.14 -14.93
CA ASP A 64 -1.88 18.65 -14.59
C ASP A 64 -2.26 19.87 -15.45
N PRO A 65 -2.30 19.74 -16.80
CA PRO A 65 -2.61 20.86 -17.69
C PRO A 65 -4.01 21.42 -17.45
N GLY A 66 -4.95 20.59 -17.05
CA GLY A 66 -6.33 20.98 -16.73
C GLY A 66 -6.52 21.57 -15.32
N ALA A 67 -5.45 21.72 -14.54
CA ALA A 67 -5.48 22.19 -13.16
C ALA A 67 -6.48 21.46 -12.25
N VAL A 68 -6.73 20.18 -12.54
CA VAL A 68 -7.70 19.32 -11.82
C VAL A 68 -7.35 19.21 -10.32
N THR A 69 -6.06 19.30 -9.98
CA THR A 69 -5.59 19.24 -8.59
C THR A 69 -5.52 20.61 -7.92
N ARG A 70 -5.95 21.69 -8.57
CA ARG A 70 -5.80 23.08 -8.08
C ARG A 70 -7.06 23.95 -8.23
N PRO A 71 -8.25 23.47 -7.80
CA PRO A 71 -9.51 24.17 -8.05
C PRO A 71 -9.85 25.26 -7.02
N PHE A 72 -9.09 25.41 -5.92
CA PHE A 72 -9.54 26.18 -4.75
C PHE A 72 -8.98 27.63 -4.66
N GLY A 73 -8.31 28.12 -5.70
CA GLY A 73 -7.56 29.39 -5.61
C GLY A 73 -6.29 29.29 -4.77
N PRO A 74 -5.49 30.36 -4.63
CA PRO A 74 -4.14 30.27 -4.07
C PRO A 74 -4.07 29.67 -2.65
N ALA A 75 -4.87 30.19 -1.72
CA ALA A 75 -4.87 29.75 -0.33
C ALA A 75 -5.40 28.31 -0.17
N GLY A 76 -6.52 27.99 -0.79
CA GLY A 76 -7.08 26.64 -0.75
C GLY A 76 -6.16 25.60 -1.42
N ASN A 77 -5.52 25.99 -2.52
CA ASN A 77 -4.55 25.11 -3.19
C ASN A 77 -3.28 24.89 -2.34
N ALA A 78 -2.87 25.86 -1.53
CA ALA A 78 -1.76 25.67 -0.59
C ALA A 78 -2.10 24.70 0.54
N LEU A 79 -3.36 24.71 1.02
CA LEU A 79 -3.79 23.92 2.17
C LEU A 79 -4.26 22.49 1.80
N VAL A 80 -5.04 22.36 0.72
CA VAL A 80 -5.72 21.09 0.36
C VAL A 80 -5.00 20.38 -0.77
N ALA A 81 -4.54 21.09 -1.77
CA ALA A 81 -3.94 20.49 -2.94
C ALA A 81 -2.63 19.70 -2.71
N PRO A 82 -1.83 19.89 -1.62
CA PRO A 82 -0.72 18.98 -1.31
C PRO A 82 -1.11 17.51 -1.22
N LEU A 83 -2.39 17.20 -0.94
CA LEU A 83 -2.94 15.84 -0.91
C LEU A 83 -3.27 15.26 -2.29
N ALA A 84 -3.25 16.08 -3.35
CA ALA A 84 -3.60 15.67 -4.71
C ALA A 84 -2.48 16.05 -5.68
N ARG A 85 -1.55 15.14 -5.90
CA ARG A 85 -0.40 15.33 -6.80
C ARG A 85 -0.21 14.08 -7.65
N TRP A 86 0.48 14.21 -8.78
CA TRP A 86 0.89 13.11 -9.65
C TRP A 86 -0.28 12.19 -10.06
N ASP A 87 -0.28 10.92 -9.67
CA ASP A 87 -1.33 9.96 -10.05
C ASP A 87 -2.73 10.37 -9.60
N SER A 88 -2.85 11.30 -8.65
CA SER A 88 -4.15 11.87 -8.25
C SER A 88 -4.92 12.47 -9.42
N VAL A 89 -4.22 13.01 -10.43
CA VAL A 89 -4.84 13.55 -11.65
C VAL A 89 -5.66 12.47 -12.34
N TRP A 90 -5.11 11.26 -12.44
CA TRP A 90 -5.77 10.12 -13.07
C TRP A 90 -6.96 9.63 -12.26
N TYR A 91 -6.82 9.48 -10.95
CA TYR A 91 -7.93 9.07 -10.09
C TYR A 91 -9.08 10.08 -10.11
N LEU A 92 -8.78 11.37 -10.10
CA LEU A 92 -9.79 12.45 -10.20
C LEU A 92 -10.44 12.46 -11.58
N ALA A 93 -9.68 12.32 -12.66
CA ALA A 93 -10.20 12.24 -14.02
C ALA A 93 -11.13 11.02 -14.20
N ILE A 94 -10.76 9.86 -13.66
CA ILE A 94 -11.61 8.67 -13.72
C ILE A 94 -12.85 8.83 -12.85
N ALA A 95 -12.76 9.44 -11.67
CA ALA A 95 -13.91 9.72 -10.82
C ALA A 95 -14.93 10.62 -11.52
N ASN A 96 -14.46 11.57 -12.32
CA ASN A 96 -15.32 12.50 -13.07
C ASN A 96 -15.88 11.86 -14.37
N ASP A 97 -15.01 11.35 -15.22
CA ASP A 97 -15.32 11.00 -16.61
C ASP A 97 -15.37 9.48 -16.88
N GLY A 98 -14.89 8.66 -15.93
CA GLY A 98 -14.74 7.20 -16.14
C GLY A 98 -13.59 6.84 -17.09
N TYR A 99 -13.82 5.80 -17.88
CA TYR A 99 -12.87 5.23 -18.85
C TYR A 99 -13.36 5.46 -20.29
N PRO A 100 -13.08 6.62 -20.90
CA PRO A 100 -13.49 6.86 -22.27
C PRO A 100 -12.74 5.92 -23.23
N PRO A 101 -13.42 5.42 -24.29
CA PRO A 101 -12.78 4.64 -25.34
C PRO A 101 -11.59 5.40 -25.92
N GLY A 102 -10.47 4.71 -26.11
CA GLY A 102 -9.24 5.28 -26.70
C GLY A 102 -8.26 5.88 -25.69
N ASP A 103 -8.62 6.11 -24.42
CA ASP A 103 -7.66 6.52 -23.39
C ASP A 103 -7.17 5.33 -22.57
N ALA A 104 -6.27 4.54 -23.15
CA ALA A 104 -5.69 3.37 -22.51
C ALA A 104 -4.86 3.71 -21.25
N ARG A 105 -4.41 4.95 -21.07
CA ARG A 105 -3.62 5.38 -19.91
C ARG A 105 -4.40 5.22 -18.60
N ARG A 106 -5.71 5.52 -18.63
CA ARG A 106 -6.58 5.42 -17.45
C ARG A 106 -6.75 3.99 -16.97
N ALA A 107 -6.63 3.00 -17.86
CA ALA A 107 -6.78 1.59 -17.52
C ALA A 107 -5.70 1.06 -16.56
N ALA A 108 -4.56 1.74 -16.41
CA ALA A 108 -3.58 1.44 -15.38
C ALA A 108 -4.10 1.71 -13.94
N PHE A 109 -5.14 2.55 -13.81
CA PHE A 109 -5.74 2.97 -12.54
C PHE A 109 -7.09 2.28 -12.37
N PHE A 110 -7.21 1.40 -11.40
CA PHE A 110 -8.34 0.50 -11.21
C PHE A 110 -9.57 1.21 -10.63
N PRO A 111 -10.81 0.70 -10.89
CA PRO A 111 -12.04 1.47 -10.75
C PRO A 111 -12.51 1.68 -9.31
N LEU A 112 -12.18 0.82 -8.35
CA LEU A 112 -12.83 0.86 -7.04
C LEU A 112 -12.56 2.15 -6.30
N TYR A 113 -11.32 2.63 -6.30
CA TYR A 113 -10.97 3.88 -5.62
C TYR A 113 -11.64 5.11 -6.27
N PRO A 114 -11.55 5.35 -7.58
CA PRO A 114 -12.29 6.43 -8.23
C PRO A 114 -13.80 6.38 -8.02
N LEU A 115 -14.41 5.19 -8.01
CA LEU A 115 -15.84 5.03 -7.71
C LEU A 115 -16.19 5.48 -6.28
N LEU A 116 -15.37 5.14 -5.31
CA LEU A 116 -15.56 5.62 -3.93
C LEU A 116 -15.38 7.13 -3.83
N VAL A 117 -14.39 7.70 -4.54
CA VAL A 117 -14.22 9.16 -4.62
C VAL A 117 -15.45 9.82 -5.21
N ARG A 118 -15.95 9.33 -6.35
CA ARG A 118 -17.17 9.84 -7.00
C ARG A 118 -18.39 9.77 -6.07
N THR A 119 -18.54 8.64 -5.36
CA THR A 119 -19.64 8.46 -4.42
C THR A 119 -19.53 9.43 -3.23
N ALA A 120 -18.34 9.58 -2.65
CA ALA A 120 -18.11 10.51 -1.55
C ALA A 120 -18.30 11.98 -1.98
N ASP A 121 -17.94 12.30 -3.23
CA ASP A 121 -18.08 13.63 -3.80
C ASP A 121 -19.55 14.11 -3.91
N THR A 122 -20.51 13.21 -4.02
CA THR A 122 -21.95 13.58 -4.00
C THR A 122 -22.36 14.32 -2.73
N VAL A 123 -21.64 14.05 -1.61
CA VAL A 123 -21.86 14.67 -0.30
C VAL A 123 -20.85 15.79 -0.04
N VAL A 124 -19.56 15.50 -0.25
CA VAL A 124 -18.45 16.44 0.07
C VAL A 124 -18.39 17.62 -0.90
N ARG A 125 -18.83 17.42 -2.15
CA ARG A 125 -18.82 18.40 -3.24
C ARG A 125 -17.43 18.98 -3.54
N SER A 126 -16.43 18.15 -3.40
CA SER A 126 -15.04 18.43 -3.77
C SER A 126 -14.31 17.10 -3.99
N PRO A 127 -14.02 16.71 -5.23
CA PRO A 127 -13.40 15.42 -5.53
C PRO A 127 -12.06 15.20 -4.79
N ILE A 128 -11.27 16.27 -4.60
CA ILE A 128 -10.00 16.19 -3.86
C ILE A 128 -10.27 15.90 -2.39
N ALA A 129 -11.18 16.65 -1.75
CA ALA A 129 -11.52 16.44 -0.36
C ALA A 129 -12.18 15.06 -0.14
N ALA A 130 -13.05 14.65 -1.07
CA ALA A 130 -13.67 13.31 -1.07
C ALA A 130 -12.62 12.19 -1.16
N GLY A 131 -11.67 12.32 -2.10
CA GLY A 131 -10.57 11.36 -2.25
C GLY A 131 -9.65 11.29 -1.01
N ALA A 132 -9.29 12.46 -0.46
CA ALA A 132 -8.51 12.53 0.77
C ALA A 132 -9.24 11.90 1.96
N LEU A 133 -10.56 12.16 2.09
CA LEU A 133 -11.41 11.57 3.14
C LEU A 133 -11.50 10.04 3.00
N VAL A 134 -11.71 9.53 1.78
CA VAL A 134 -11.71 8.09 1.50
C VAL A 134 -10.36 7.47 1.90
N SER A 135 -9.25 8.07 1.49
CA SER A 135 -7.92 7.58 1.85
C SER A 135 -7.69 7.60 3.36
N PHE A 136 -8.05 8.69 4.05
CA PHE A 136 -7.94 8.83 5.49
C PHE A 136 -8.77 7.78 6.24
N ALA A 137 -10.03 7.57 5.85
CA ALA A 137 -10.91 6.58 6.46
C ALA A 137 -10.39 5.15 6.23
N CYS A 138 -9.95 4.83 5.02
CA CYS A 138 -9.35 3.53 4.71
C CYS A 138 -8.07 3.30 5.53
N PHE A 139 -7.21 4.31 5.67
CA PHE A 139 -6.00 4.18 6.46
C PHE A 139 -6.30 3.99 7.95
N ALA A 140 -7.29 4.70 8.50
CA ALA A 140 -7.73 4.49 9.88
C ALA A 140 -8.19 3.03 10.11
N VAL A 141 -9.01 2.49 9.21
CA VAL A 141 -9.43 1.08 9.23
C VAL A 141 -8.23 0.14 9.11
N ALA A 142 -7.31 0.43 8.18
CA ALA A 142 -6.12 -0.38 7.97
C ALA A 142 -5.26 -0.47 9.24
N LEU A 143 -5.03 0.64 9.94
CA LEU A 143 -4.25 0.66 11.18
C LEU A 143 -4.91 -0.16 12.30
N VAL A 144 -6.23 -0.05 12.48
CA VAL A 144 -6.95 -0.85 13.48
C VAL A 144 -6.87 -2.34 13.16
N VAL A 145 -7.09 -2.73 11.90
CA VAL A 145 -7.04 -4.14 11.50
C VAL A 145 -5.61 -4.68 11.54
N LEU A 146 -4.60 -3.85 11.17
CA LEU A 146 -3.19 -4.19 11.31
C LEU A 146 -2.81 -4.48 12.77
N HIS A 147 -3.24 -3.60 13.69
CA HIS A 147 -3.00 -3.81 15.11
C HIS A 147 -3.56 -5.18 15.55
N ARG A 148 -4.83 -5.46 15.20
CA ARG A 148 -5.50 -6.71 15.58
C ARG A 148 -4.84 -7.95 14.97
N LEU A 149 -4.44 -7.86 13.70
CA LEU A 149 -3.74 -8.96 13.01
C LEU A 149 -2.35 -9.18 13.63
N THR A 150 -1.61 -8.10 13.87
CA THR A 150 -0.27 -8.20 14.48
C THR A 150 -0.37 -8.71 15.92
N GLU A 151 -1.36 -8.30 16.68
CA GLU A 151 -1.57 -8.82 18.03
C GLU A 151 -1.91 -10.31 18.02
N LEU A 152 -2.69 -10.77 17.04
CA LEU A 152 -3.03 -12.17 16.86
C LEU A 152 -1.78 -13.04 16.59
N GLU A 153 -0.85 -12.54 15.78
CA GLU A 153 0.33 -13.29 15.34
C GLU A 153 1.56 -13.11 16.26
N LEU A 154 1.76 -11.90 16.79
CA LEU A 154 3.03 -11.48 17.42
C LEU A 154 2.87 -10.81 18.79
N GLY A 155 1.62 -10.63 19.26
CA GLY A 155 1.31 -10.02 20.55
C GLY A 155 1.19 -8.50 20.54
N ALA A 156 0.61 -7.95 21.62
CA ALA A 156 0.24 -6.54 21.76
C ALA A 156 1.43 -5.56 21.67
N PRO A 157 2.62 -5.84 22.25
CA PRO A 157 3.76 -4.93 22.11
C PRO A 157 4.21 -4.74 20.66
N ALA A 158 4.20 -5.82 19.87
CA ALA A 158 4.54 -5.78 18.44
C ALA A 158 3.46 -5.01 17.65
N ALA A 159 2.18 -5.23 17.99
CA ALA A 159 1.04 -4.59 17.32
C ALA A 159 1.08 -3.06 17.44
N ARG A 160 1.31 -2.54 18.65
CA ARG A 160 1.45 -1.10 18.88
C ARG A 160 2.54 -0.49 18.01
N ILE A 161 3.72 -1.10 17.97
CA ILE A 161 4.85 -0.54 17.24
C ILE A 161 4.69 -0.70 15.72
N ALA A 162 4.07 -1.81 15.26
CA ALA A 162 3.79 -2.01 13.84
C ALA A 162 2.90 -0.90 13.25
N VAL A 163 1.90 -0.44 14.02
CA VAL A 163 1.03 0.68 13.62
C VAL A 163 1.83 1.98 13.46
N TRP A 164 2.74 2.28 14.39
CA TRP A 164 3.63 3.43 14.26
C TRP A 164 4.64 3.29 13.12
N ALA A 165 5.19 2.09 12.94
CA ALA A 165 6.18 1.83 11.90
C ALA A 165 5.62 2.05 10.49
N ILE A 166 4.40 1.56 10.21
CA ILE A 166 3.75 1.79 8.92
C ILE A 166 3.30 3.24 8.76
N ALA A 167 2.78 3.87 9.82
CA ALA A 167 2.27 5.24 9.77
C ALA A 167 3.37 6.29 9.56
N LEU A 168 4.58 6.04 10.07
CA LEU A 168 5.75 6.90 9.93
C LEU A 168 6.67 6.51 8.77
N PHE A 169 6.36 5.45 8.03
CA PHE A 169 7.16 5.04 6.87
C PHE A 169 7.16 6.13 5.78
N PRO A 170 8.28 6.43 5.12
CA PRO A 170 8.34 7.50 4.12
C PRO A 170 7.29 7.37 3.00
N GLY A 171 7.02 6.15 2.53
CA GLY A 171 5.96 5.88 1.55
C GLY A 171 4.52 6.05 2.08
N ALA A 172 4.33 6.26 3.39
CA ALA A 172 3.00 6.47 3.98
C ALA A 172 2.34 7.82 3.61
N VAL A 173 3.05 8.73 2.93
CA VAL A 173 2.48 9.93 2.33
C VAL A 173 1.31 9.58 1.41
N PHE A 174 1.41 8.48 0.65
CA PHE A 174 0.36 8.02 -0.27
C PHE A 174 -0.91 7.53 0.42
N PHE A 175 -0.87 7.25 1.74
CA PHE A 175 -2.07 6.94 2.52
C PHE A 175 -2.90 8.18 2.89
N SER A 176 -2.41 9.37 2.63
CA SER A 176 -3.17 10.64 2.77
C SER A 176 -3.60 11.23 1.44
N ALA A 177 -2.90 10.88 0.38
CA ALA A 177 -3.11 11.43 -0.95
C ALA A 177 -4.39 10.85 -1.59
N VAL A 178 -4.86 11.49 -2.65
CA VAL A 178 -5.94 10.95 -3.50
C VAL A 178 -5.39 9.79 -4.33
N TYR A 179 -5.18 8.66 -3.64
CA TYR A 179 -4.48 7.46 -4.12
C TYR A 179 -5.14 6.19 -3.61
N SER A 180 -4.97 5.09 -4.31
CA SER A 180 -5.60 3.80 -3.97
C SER A 180 -4.88 3.00 -2.86
N GLU A 181 -3.71 3.44 -2.41
CA GLU A 181 -2.83 2.71 -1.49
C GLU A 181 -3.48 2.43 -0.13
N ALA A 182 -4.15 3.41 0.46
CA ALA A 182 -4.83 3.25 1.75
C ALA A 182 -6.00 2.26 1.65
N LEU A 183 -6.78 2.34 0.58
CA LEU A 183 -7.87 1.40 0.31
C LEU A 183 -7.34 -0.02 0.13
N TYR A 184 -6.32 -0.19 -0.72
CA TYR A 184 -5.70 -1.49 -0.94
C TYR A 184 -5.11 -2.07 0.34
N LEU A 185 -4.44 -1.27 1.16
CA LEU A 185 -3.90 -1.69 2.45
C LEU A 185 -5.03 -2.20 3.37
N ALA A 186 -6.12 -1.46 3.50
CA ALA A 186 -7.27 -1.88 4.33
C ALA A 186 -7.88 -3.19 3.84
N LEU A 187 -8.07 -3.34 2.53
CA LEU A 187 -8.64 -4.53 1.91
C LEU A 187 -7.71 -5.74 2.03
N SER A 188 -6.40 -5.58 1.80
CA SER A 188 -5.44 -6.68 1.88
C SER A 188 -5.26 -7.19 3.31
N ILE A 189 -5.13 -6.29 4.30
CA ILE A 189 -5.07 -6.69 5.72
C ILE A 189 -6.39 -7.32 6.15
N GLY A 190 -7.53 -6.71 5.79
CA GLY A 190 -8.86 -7.23 6.09
C GLY A 190 -9.11 -8.62 5.50
N CYS A 191 -8.67 -8.86 4.27
CA CYS A 191 -8.72 -10.14 3.59
C CYS A 191 -7.96 -11.22 4.38
N VAL A 192 -6.69 -10.96 4.70
CA VAL A 192 -5.84 -11.89 5.45
C VAL A 192 -6.36 -12.11 6.89
N TYR A 193 -6.78 -11.04 7.58
CA TYR A 193 -7.36 -11.13 8.91
C TYR A 193 -8.65 -11.96 8.93
N SER A 194 -9.50 -11.80 7.90
CA SER A 194 -10.73 -12.57 7.76
C SER A 194 -10.44 -14.06 7.57
N ALA A 195 -9.48 -14.42 6.73
CA ALA A 195 -9.04 -15.80 6.54
C ALA A 195 -8.46 -16.40 7.85
N ARG A 196 -7.60 -15.64 8.55
CA ARG A 196 -7.00 -16.04 9.84
C ARG A 196 -8.05 -16.29 10.94
N THR A 197 -9.18 -15.58 10.87
CA THR A 197 -10.29 -15.75 11.80
C THR A 197 -11.38 -16.72 11.30
N GLY A 198 -11.14 -17.41 10.18
CA GLY A 198 -12.06 -18.41 9.62
C GLY A 198 -13.26 -17.83 8.86
N ARG A 199 -13.25 -16.55 8.54
CA ARG A 199 -14.32 -15.84 7.83
C ARG A 199 -14.04 -15.78 6.32
N TRP A 200 -14.02 -16.95 5.68
CA TRP A 200 -13.58 -17.11 4.29
C TRP A 200 -14.41 -16.30 3.28
N ALA A 201 -15.72 -16.16 3.49
CA ALA A 201 -16.57 -15.31 2.64
C ALA A 201 -16.11 -13.85 2.64
N TRP A 202 -15.80 -13.30 3.81
CA TRP A 202 -15.23 -11.95 3.90
C TRP A 202 -13.83 -11.86 3.32
N ALA A 203 -13.01 -12.89 3.49
CA ALA A 203 -11.68 -12.94 2.88
C ALA A 203 -11.77 -12.88 1.35
N GLY A 204 -12.63 -13.68 0.73
CA GLY A 204 -12.86 -13.66 -0.70
C GLY A 204 -13.42 -12.34 -1.21
N ALA A 205 -14.44 -11.79 -0.53
CA ALA A 205 -15.04 -10.51 -0.91
C ALA A 205 -14.05 -9.34 -0.83
N LEU A 206 -13.30 -9.24 0.29
CA LEU A 206 -12.27 -8.19 0.44
C LEU A 206 -11.11 -8.38 -0.54
N GLY A 207 -10.76 -9.63 -0.86
CA GLY A 207 -9.78 -9.94 -1.89
C GLY A 207 -10.24 -9.52 -3.29
N ALA A 208 -11.50 -9.76 -3.65
CA ALA A 208 -12.10 -9.30 -4.91
C ALA A 208 -12.11 -7.77 -5.02
N LEU A 209 -12.50 -7.07 -3.95
CA LEU A 209 -12.41 -5.61 -3.89
C LEU A 209 -10.94 -5.13 -4.00
N GLY A 210 -9.99 -5.85 -3.39
CA GLY A 210 -8.56 -5.59 -3.54
C GLY A 210 -8.10 -5.71 -5.00
N ALA A 211 -8.57 -6.73 -5.73
CA ALA A 211 -8.30 -6.93 -7.14
C ALA A 211 -8.98 -5.89 -8.04
N ALA A 212 -10.10 -5.29 -7.62
CA ALA A 212 -10.74 -4.14 -8.27
C ALA A 212 -10.07 -2.80 -7.92
N THR A 213 -9.10 -2.80 -7.00
CA THR A 213 -8.38 -1.59 -6.57
C THR A 213 -7.01 -1.45 -7.23
N ARG A 214 -6.30 -2.56 -7.43
CA ARG A 214 -4.94 -2.62 -8.02
C ARG A 214 -4.68 -4.00 -8.63
N SER A 215 -3.82 -4.07 -9.63
CA SER A 215 -3.40 -5.34 -10.23
C SER A 215 -2.81 -6.31 -9.20
N ALA A 216 -2.02 -5.81 -8.24
CA ALA A 216 -1.48 -6.60 -7.14
C ALA A 216 -2.56 -7.25 -6.25
N GLY A 217 -3.80 -6.80 -6.30
CA GLY A 217 -4.91 -7.37 -5.53
C GLY A 217 -5.23 -8.82 -5.89
N VAL A 218 -5.01 -9.22 -7.13
CA VAL A 218 -5.16 -10.64 -7.55
C VAL A 218 -4.21 -11.56 -6.79
N LEU A 219 -3.05 -11.05 -6.41
CA LEU A 219 -2.05 -11.82 -5.66
C LEU A 219 -2.50 -12.20 -4.25
N LEU A 220 -3.60 -11.63 -3.74
CA LEU A 220 -4.22 -12.07 -2.48
C LEU A 220 -4.73 -13.52 -2.54
N VAL A 221 -4.90 -14.09 -3.73
CA VAL A 221 -5.13 -15.55 -3.90
C VAL A 221 -3.99 -16.35 -3.24
N VAL A 222 -2.74 -15.88 -3.34
CA VAL A 222 -1.56 -16.62 -2.86
C VAL A 222 -1.61 -16.87 -1.35
N PRO A 223 -1.71 -15.84 -0.47
CA PRO A 223 -1.79 -16.07 0.96
C PRO A 223 -3.05 -16.85 1.36
N LEU A 224 -4.19 -16.62 0.71
CA LEU A 224 -5.41 -17.35 0.98
C LEU A 224 -5.27 -18.84 0.64
N ALA A 225 -4.71 -19.15 -0.51
CA ALA A 225 -4.46 -20.54 -0.93
C ALA A 225 -3.49 -21.24 0.03
N VAL A 226 -2.38 -20.59 0.40
CA VAL A 226 -1.42 -21.14 1.37
C VAL A 226 -2.09 -21.37 2.73
N MET A 227 -2.91 -20.43 3.21
CA MET A 227 -3.66 -20.59 4.47
C MET A 227 -4.66 -21.74 4.40
N TRP A 228 -5.38 -21.86 3.29
CA TRP A 228 -6.35 -22.94 3.09
C TRP A 228 -5.65 -24.31 3.02
N LEU A 229 -4.52 -24.39 2.34
CA LEU A 229 -3.72 -25.62 2.26
C LEU A 229 -3.11 -25.99 3.62
N ALA A 230 -2.70 -25.01 4.42
CA ALA A 230 -2.12 -25.24 5.75
C ALA A 230 -3.15 -25.63 6.83
N GLN A 231 -4.46 -25.51 6.56
CA GLN A 231 -5.52 -25.95 7.51
C GLN A 231 -5.60 -27.48 7.73
N ALA A 232 -4.73 -28.27 7.12
CA ALA A 232 -4.80 -29.72 7.07
C ALA A 232 -4.69 -30.44 8.43
N ASP A 233 -4.18 -29.78 9.46
CA ASP A 233 -3.96 -30.40 10.77
C ASP A 233 -5.19 -30.25 11.67
N GLY A 234 -6.20 -31.14 11.49
CA GLY A 234 -7.30 -31.34 12.42
C GLY A 234 -8.66 -30.72 12.07
N ARG A 235 -8.78 -29.95 10.98
CA ARG A 235 -10.07 -29.47 10.47
C ARG A 235 -10.28 -29.91 9.01
N PRO A 236 -11.47 -30.46 8.66
CA PRO A 236 -11.75 -30.80 7.28
C PRO A 236 -11.69 -29.53 6.44
N ARG A 237 -10.82 -29.53 5.41
CA ARG A 237 -10.82 -28.50 4.37
C ARG A 237 -12.21 -28.43 3.74
N ARG A 238 -12.89 -27.32 3.90
CA ARG A 238 -14.21 -27.17 3.30
C ARG A 238 -14.02 -26.66 1.86
N VAL A 239 -14.50 -27.42 0.89
CA VAL A 239 -14.45 -27.03 -0.54
C VAL A 239 -15.09 -25.65 -0.78
N ARG A 240 -16.14 -25.32 -0.02
CA ARG A 240 -16.76 -23.98 -0.09
C ARG A 240 -15.79 -22.84 0.24
N ASP A 241 -14.76 -23.08 1.07
CA ASP A 241 -13.79 -22.04 1.42
C ASP A 241 -12.85 -21.77 0.23
N ALA A 242 -12.53 -22.81 -0.57
CA ALA A 242 -11.82 -22.64 -1.83
C ALA A 242 -12.62 -21.82 -2.86
N ALA A 243 -13.95 -22.00 -2.89
CA ALA A 243 -14.81 -21.19 -3.76
C ALA A 243 -14.73 -19.69 -3.44
N TRP A 244 -14.60 -19.32 -2.16
CA TRP A 244 -14.40 -17.92 -1.78
C TRP A 244 -13.03 -17.37 -2.21
N ILE A 245 -11.99 -18.21 -2.24
CA ILE A 245 -10.68 -17.82 -2.76
C ILE A 245 -10.77 -17.54 -4.27
N ALA A 246 -11.52 -18.35 -5.01
CA ALA A 246 -11.76 -18.14 -6.44
C ALA A 246 -12.51 -16.84 -6.77
N LEU A 247 -13.16 -16.21 -5.77
CA LEU A 247 -13.80 -14.89 -5.95
C LEU A 247 -12.77 -13.76 -6.13
N VAL A 248 -11.54 -13.91 -5.61
CA VAL A 248 -10.53 -12.82 -5.64
C VAL A 248 -10.27 -12.29 -7.07
N PRO A 249 -10.00 -13.14 -8.09
CA PRO A 249 -9.79 -12.64 -9.45
C PRO A 249 -11.03 -11.99 -10.09
N ALA A 250 -12.23 -12.20 -9.53
CA ALA A 250 -13.46 -11.63 -10.09
C ALA A 250 -13.44 -10.09 -10.08
N GLY A 251 -12.71 -9.45 -9.16
CA GLY A 251 -12.54 -8.00 -9.15
C GLY A 251 -11.82 -7.47 -10.41
N LEU A 252 -10.75 -8.12 -10.83
CA LEU A 252 -10.06 -7.81 -12.07
C LEU A 252 -10.92 -8.17 -13.29
N ALA A 253 -11.54 -9.36 -13.27
CA ALA A 253 -12.40 -9.81 -14.36
C ALA A 253 -13.58 -8.85 -14.59
N ALA A 254 -14.20 -8.36 -13.51
CA ALA A 254 -15.27 -7.36 -13.60
C ALA A 254 -14.78 -6.05 -14.22
N PHE A 255 -13.56 -5.60 -13.90
CA PHE A 255 -12.99 -4.40 -14.52
C PHE A 255 -12.71 -4.61 -16.01
N CYS A 256 -12.05 -5.71 -16.37
CA CYS A 256 -11.81 -6.07 -17.78
C CYS A 256 -13.11 -6.19 -18.56
N GLY A 257 -14.15 -6.83 -17.97
CA GLY A 257 -15.49 -6.92 -18.55
C GLY A 257 -16.18 -5.58 -18.74
N ALA A 258 -16.05 -4.68 -17.76
CA ALA A 258 -16.61 -3.33 -17.86
C ALA A 258 -15.96 -2.52 -18.99
N LEU A 259 -14.62 -2.64 -19.16
CA LEU A 259 -13.91 -2.00 -20.26
C LEU A 259 -14.38 -2.52 -21.63
N ALA A 260 -14.51 -3.86 -21.78
CA ALA A 260 -15.02 -4.48 -23.00
C ALA A 260 -16.44 -4.06 -23.34
N LEU A 261 -17.35 -4.03 -22.35
CA LEU A 261 -18.73 -3.60 -22.52
C LEU A 261 -18.84 -2.11 -22.86
N GLY A 262 -17.87 -1.30 -22.42
CA GLY A 262 -17.76 0.11 -22.79
C GLY A 262 -17.18 0.35 -24.20
N GLY A 263 -16.94 -0.71 -24.99
CA GLY A 263 -16.37 -0.62 -26.34
C GLY A 263 -14.86 -0.42 -26.38
N GLY A 264 -14.18 -0.60 -25.22
CA GLY A 264 -12.74 -0.54 -25.11
C GLY A 264 -12.06 -1.92 -25.15
N ASP A 265 -10.74 -1.91 -24.94
CA ASP A 265 -9.94 -3.12 -24.82
C ASP A 265 -10.06 -3.75 -23.43
N ALA A 266 -10.53 -5.01 -23.36
CA ALA A 266 -10.61 -5.76 -22.11
C ALA A 266 -9.27 -5.92 -21.39
N PHE A 267 -8.16 -5.98 -22.12
CA PHE A 267 -6.81 -6.14 -21.61
C PHE A 267 -6.06 -4.81 -21.46
N ALA A 268 -6.76 -3.68 -21.62
CA ALA A 268 -6.18 -2.35 -21.46
C ALA A 268 -5.38 -2.18 -20.15
N PRO A 269 -5.74 -2.76 -18.99
CA PRO A 269 -4.91 -2.68 -17.77
C PRO A 269 -3.51 -3.28 -17.94
N MET A 270 -3.35 -4.28 -18.80
CA MET A 270 -2.06 -4.91 -19.12
C MET A 270 -1.30 -4.06 -20.16
N HIS A 271 -1.96 -3.67 -21.23
CA HIS A 271 -1.35 -2.88 -22.31
C HIS A 271 -0.96 -1.47 -21.84
N ALA A 272 -1.67 -0.92 -20.86
CA ALA A 272 -1.31 0.37 -20.27
C ALA A 272 0.08 0.36 -19.61
N GLN A 273 0.62 -0.78 -19.22
CA GLN A 273 1.95 -0.85 -18.59
C GLN A 273 3.04 -0.39 -19.54
N ASP A 274 2.92 -0.69 -20.85
CA ASP A 274 3.87 -0.26 -21.87
C ASP A 274 3.89 1.27 -22.00
N ILE A 275 2.72 1.92 -21.89
CA ILE A 275 2.59 3.38 -21.91
C ILE A 275 3.32 4.02 -20.70
N TRP A 276 3.40 3.28 -19.58
CA TRP A 276 4.11 3.68 -18.38
C TRP A 276 5.55 3.18 -18.33
N TYR A 277 6.13 2.83 -19.49
CA TYR A 277 7.52 2.36 -19.63
C TYR A 277 7.83 1.11 -18.79
N ARG A 278 6.82 0.29 -18.50
CA ARG A 278 6.96 -0.98 -17.77
C ARG A 278 6.82 -2.13 -18.74
N HIS A 279 7.83 -2.96 -18.82
CA HIS A 279 7.82 -4.18 -19.64
C HIS A 279 8.29 -5.37 -18.80
N PHE A 280 7.82 -6.55 -19.16
CA PHE A 280 8.30 -7.76 -18.50
C PHE A 280 9.74 -8.06 -18.92
N ALA A 281 10.65 -7.96 -17.94
CA ALA A 281 12.09 -8.20 -18.15
C ALA A 281 12.55 -9.56 -17.56
N GLY A 282 11.67 -10.23 -16.80
CA GLY A 282 11.96 -11.49 -16.12
C GLY A 282 11.90 -11.37 -14.60
N PRO A 283 11.81 -12.50 -13.88
CA PRO A 283 11.67 -12.51 -12.44
C PRO A 283 12.80 -11.74 -11.75
N PHE A 284 12.44 -10.70 -11.00
CA PHE A 284 13.36 -9.88 -10.21
C PHE A 284 14.49 -9.16 -10.99
N VAL A 285 14.40 -9.03 -12.31
CA VAL A 285 15.40 -8.29 -13.09
C VAL A 285 15.52 -6.84 -12.62
N GLY A 286 14.45 -6.23 -12.14
CA GLY A 286 14.47 -4.90 -11.51
C GLY A 286 15.44 -4.78 -10.32
N VAL A 287 15.77 -5.87 -9.63
CA VAL A 287 16.81 -5.86 -8.58
C VAL A 287 18.18 -5.62 -9.18
N TRP A 288 18.49 -6.32 -10.28
CA TRP A 288 19.77 -6.16 -10.97
C TRP A 288 19.89 -4.78 -11.61
N GLU A 289 18.88 -4.38 -12.38
CA GLU A 289 18.87 -3.08 -13.05
C GLU A 289 18.89 -1.92 -12.06
N GLY A 290 18.14 -2.02 -10.96
CA GLY A 290 18.14 -1.04 -9.89
C GLY A 290 19.47 -0.94 -9.16
N THR A 291 20.15 -2.07 -8.94
CA THR A 291 21.51 -2.09 -8.37
C THR A 291 22.50 -1.41 -9.31
N ALA A 292 22.42 -1.73 -10.61
CA ALA A 292 23.29 -1.12 -11.62
C ALA A 292 23.02 0.39 -11.78
N ALA A 293 21.76 0.81 -11.72
CA ALA A 293 21.38 2.24 -11.75
C ALA A 293 21.92 2.99 -10.54
N ALA A 294 21.75 2.43 -9.34
CA ALA A 294 22.27 3.01 -8.11
C ALA A 294 23.81 3.09 -8.13
N TRP A 295 24.49 2.06 -8.62
CA TRP A 295 25.94 2.07 -8.76
C TRP A 295 26.42 3.21 -9.67
N ARG A 296 25.79 3.38 -10.82
CA ARG A 296 26.08 4.52 -11.71
C ARG A 296 25.78 5.85 -11.01
N GLY A 297 24.64 5.91 -10.30
CA GLY A 297 24.20 7.11 -9.58
C GLY A 297 25.15 7.57 -8.49
N LEU A 298 25.92 6.66 -7.85
CA LEU A 298 26.94 7.05 -6.87
C LEU A 298 28.08 7.89 -7.48
N HIS A 299 28.30 7.79 -8.78
CA HIS A 299 29.34 8.53 -9.49
C HIS A 299 28.85 9.87 -10.06
N ASP A 300 27.53 10.14 -9.97
CA ASP A 300 26.88 11.34 -10.50
C ASP A 300 25.81 11.90 -9.59
N LEU A 301 26.13 12.06 -8.32
CA LEU A 301 25.18 12.60 -7.30
C LEU A 301 24.76 14.04 -7.56
N GLY A 302 25.35 14.74 -8.52
CA GLY A 302 24.88 16.04 -9.01
C GLY A 302 23.50 15.96 -9.65
N GLU A 303 23.22 14.88 -10.39
CA GLU A 303 21.98 14.67 -11.11
C GLU A 303 20.83 14.18 -10.21
N PRO A 304 19.63 14.82 -10.28
CA PRO A 304 18.48 14.43 -9.46
C PRO A 304 18.04 12.97 -9.69
N ALA A 305 18.08 12.48 -10.93
CA ALA A 305 17.70 11.09 -11.24
C ALA A 305 18.66 10.09 -10.61
N ALA A 306 19.96 10.35 -10.68
CA ALA A 306 21.00 9.51 -10.06
C ALA A 306 20.83 9.42 -8.53
N ARG A 307 20.54 10.56 -7.87
CA ARG A 307 20.23 10.55 -6.43
C ARG A 307 18.98 9.72 -6.13
N ALA A 308 17.96 9.81 -6.95
CA ALA A 308 16.74 9.03 -6.77
C ALA A 308 17.02 7.54 -6.87
N ASP A 309 17.82 7.07 -7.83
CA ASP A 309 18.21 5.67 -7.98
C ASP A 309 18.94 5.14 -6.73
N VAL A 310 19.87 5.93 -6.17
CA VAL A 310 20.58 5.57 -4.93
C VAL A 310 19.61 5.46 -3.75
N VAL A 311 18.68 6.40 -3.61
CA VAL A 311 17.67 6.38 -2.54
C VAL A 311 16.74 5.19 -2.69
N LEU A 312 16.25 4.89 -3.89
CA LEU A 312 15.36 3.77 -4.16
C LEU A 312 16.07 2.43 -3.90
N PHE A 313 17.34 2.32 -4.23
CA PHE A 313 18.16 1.17 -3.89
C PHE A 313 18.32 1.01 -2.36
N GLY A 314 18.47 2.11 -1.63
CA GLY A 314 18.45 2.12 -0.16
C GLY A 314 17.16 1.51 0.41
N PHE A 315 16.00 1.80 -0.17
CA PHE A 315 14.73 1.16 0.20
C PHE A 315 14.72 -0.34 -0.11
N LEU A 316 15.28 -0.75 -1.26
CA LEU A 316 15.42 -2.17 -1.59
C LEU A 316 16.26 -2.90 -0.55
N VAL A 317 17.44 -2.37 -0.23
CA VAL A 317 18.35 -2.95 0.77
C VAL A 317 17.69 -3.03 2.15
N ALA A 318 17.00 -1.96 2.58
CA ALA A 318 16.28 -1.95 3.85
C ALA A 318 15.11 -2.95 3.90
N THR A 319 14.51 -3.28 2.74
CA THR A 319 13.40 -4.24 2.65
C THR A 319 13.86 -5.68 2.81
N VAL A 320 15.07 -6.04 2.36
CA VAL A 320 15.60 -7.41 2.39
C VAL A 320 15.58 -8.04 3.80
N PRO A 321 16.13 -7.43 4.86
CA PRO A 321 16.10 -8.02 6.21
C PRO A 321 14.67 -8.18 6.73
N MET A 322 13.73 -7.29 6.35
CA MET A 322 12.33 -7.40 6.73
C MET A 322 11.67 -8.60 6.04
N VAL A 323 11.94 -8.83 4.75
CA VAL A 323 11.47 -10.02 4.01
C VAL A 323 12.01 -11.30 4.66
N ILE A 324 13.31 -11.36 4.95
CA ILE A 324 13.93 -12.50 5.64
C ILE A 324 13.26 -12.76 6.99
N ALA A 325 12.97 -11.72 7.75
CA ALA A 325 12.27 -11.84 9.03
C ALA A 325 10.86 -12.40 8.87
N VAL A 326 10.10 -11.95 7.87
CA VAL A 326 8.76 -12.48 7.55
C VAL A 326 8.84 -13.95 7.21
N LEU A 327 9.77 -14.35 6.33
CA LEU A 327 9.94 -15.76 5.91
C LEU A 327 10.33 -16.69 7.06
N ARG A 328 11.03 -16.17 8.07
CA ARG A 328 11.54 -16.95 9.20
C ARG A 328 10.60 -17.00 10.40
N ARG A 329 9.77 -15.99 10.61
CA ARG A 329 9.02 -15.81 11.87
C ARG A 329 7.50 -15.79 11.71
N LEU A 330 6.98 -15.48 10.52
CA LEU A 330 5.53 -15.52 10.25
C LEU A 330 5.14 -16.82 9.53
N PRO A 331 3.85 -17.21 9.61
CA PRO A 331 3.32 -18.31 8.81
C PRO A 331 3.63 -18.13 7.31
N ALA A 332 3.87 -19.24 6.60
CA ALA A 332 4.30 -19.25 5.19
C ALA A 332 3.43 -18.41 4.25
N ALA A 333 2.15 -18.27 4.55
CA ALA A 333 1.22 -17.45 3.78
C ALA A 333 1.64 -15.96 3.69
N TYR A 334 2.19 -15.40 4.77
CA TYR A 334 2.67 -14.02 4.77
C TYR A 334 3.91 -13.85 3.90
N GLY A 335 4.84 -14.83 4.00
CA GLY A 335 6.04 -14.86 3.15
C GLY A 335 5.70 -15.00 1.68
N ALA A 336 4.81 -15.93 1.35
CA ALA A 336 4.33 -16.14 -0.02
C ALA A 336 3.67 -14.88 -0.60
N TYR A 337 2.86 -14.17 0.20
CA TYR A 337 2.27 -12.89 -0.20
C TYR A 337 3.33 -11.83 -0.49
N VAL A 338 4.27 -11.63 0.43
CA VAL A 338 5.33 -10.62 0.28
C VAL A 338 6.19 -10.90 -0.96
N LEU A 339 6.59 -12.15 -1.17
CA LEU A 339 7.38 -12.54 -2.35
C LEU A 339 6.60 -12.33 -3.65
N ALA A 340 5.34 -12.77 -3.72
CA ALA A 340 4.50 -12.58 -4.91
C ALA A 340 4.28 -11.10 -5.20
N ALA A 341 3.99 -10.29 -4.17
CA ALA A 341 3.72 -8.86 -4.33
C ALA A 341 4.97 -8.06 -4.69
N LEU A 342 6.18 -8.46 -4.26
CA LEU A 342 7.44 -7.87 -4.71
C LEU A 342 7.87 -8.37 -6.09
N ALA A 343 7.59 -9.64 -6.41
CA ALA A 343 7.93 -10.19 -7.72
C ALA A 343 7.28 -9.40 -8.87
N LEU A 344 6.03 -8.96 -8.70
CA LEU A 344 5.31 -8.23 -9.74
C LEU A 344 6.06 -6.94 -10.17
N PRO A 345 6.30 -5.92 -9.31
CA PRO A 345 6.99 -4.70 -9.72
C PRO A 345 8.47 -4.92 -10.06
N LEU A 346 9.14 -5.88 -9.42
CA LEU A 346 10.56 -6.17 -9.69
C LEU A 346 10.78 -6.99 -10.97
N SER A 347 9.70 -7.56 -11.54
CA SER A 347 9.73 -8.21 -12.87
C SER A 347 9.31 -7.28 -14.00
N TYR A 348 8.80 -6.10 -13.66
CA TYR A 348 8.37 -5.05 -14.58
C TYR A 348 9.08 -3.72 -14.24
N PRO A 349 10.41 -3.64 -14.39
CA PRO A 349 11.13 -2.40 -14.12
C PRO A 349 10.66 -1.28 -15.05
N VAL A 350 10.81 -0.03 -14.60
CA VAL A 350 10.59 1.15 -15.43
C VAL A 350 11.89 1.49 -16.13
N GLY A 351 11.90 1.58 -17.46
CA GLY A 351 13.13 1.78 -18.25
C GLY A 351 14.03 2.92 -17.74
N PRO A 352 13.52 4.15 -17.51
CA PRO A 352 14.34 5.26 -17.01
C PRO A 352 14.80 5.12 -15.55
N GLN A 353 14.03 4.41 -14.70
CA GLN A 353 14.26 4.30 -13.26
C GLN A 353 13.76 2.94 -12.76
N PRO A 354 14.57 1.89 -12.76
CA PRO A 354 14.12 0.51 -12.58
C PRO A 354 13.37 0.22 -11.27
N LEU A 355 13.69 0.93 -10.19
CA LEU A 355 13.03 0.79 -8.88
C LEU A 355 11.96 1.85 -8.63
N MET A 356 11.49 2.57 -9.67
CA MET A 356 10.44 3.57 -9.54
C MET A 356 9.21 3.00 -8.81
N SER A 357 8.71 3.75 -7.85
CA SER A 357 7.56 3.39 -7.00
C SER A 357 7.81 2.27 -5.98
N LEU A 358 9.03 1.78 -5.79
CA LEU A 358 9.33 0.75 -4.81
C LEU A 358 8.86 1.12 -3.38
N PRO A 359 9.08 2.35 -2.86
CA PRO A 359 8.58 2.74 -1.55
C PRO A 359 7.05 2.65 -1.42
N ARG A 360 6.29 2.92 -2.49
CA ARG A 360 4.83 2.77 -2.52
C ARG A 360 4.42 1.30 -2.45
N PHE A 361 5.11 0.44 -3.19
CA PHE A 361 4.83 -1.01 -3.17
C PHE A 361 5.18 -1.62 -1.82
N VAL A 362 6.29 -1.23 -1.22
CA VAL A 362 6.70 -1.67 0.13
C VAL A 362 5.71 -1.18 1.19
N ALA A 363 5.20 0.06 1.09
CA ALA A 363 4.27 0.64 2.06
C ALA A 363 3.01 -0.21 2.28
N VAL A 364 2.50 -0.88 1.25
CA VAL A 364 1.29 -1.71 1.35
C VAL A 364 1.56 -3.16 1.76
N LEU A 365 2.83 -3.55 1.92
CA LEU A 365 3.23 -4.89 2.37
C LEU A 365 3.23 -4.99 3.89
N PHE A 366 2.07 -4.97 4.49
CA PHE A 366 1.86 -4.95 5.93
C PHE A 366 2.66 -6.01 6.74
N PRO A 367 2.97 -7.23 6.22
CA PRO A 367 3.76 -8.21 6.99
C PRO A 367 5.16 -7.73 7.32
N LEU A 368 5.75 -6.85 6.50
CA LEU A 368 7.05 -6.25 6.76
C LEU A 368 6.99 -5.39 8.04
N PHE A 369 5.93 -4.59 8.19
CA PHE A 369 5.74 -3.72 9.36
C PHE A 369 5.34 -4.50 10.61
N MET A 370 4.64 -5.63 10.48
CA MET A 370 4.41 -6.56 11.59
C MET A 370 5.74 -7.05 12.16
N MET A 371 6.66 -7.49 11.29
CA MET A 371 7.99 -7.96 11.71
C MET A 371 8.87 -6.84 12.25
N LEU A 372 8.85 -5.66 11.63
CA LEU A 372 9.56 -4.49 12.14
C LEU A 372 9.04 -4.12 13.54
N GLY A 373 7.72 -4.15 13.73
CA GLY A 373 7.08 -3.92 15.03
C GLY A 373 7.54 -4.92 16.10
N ALA A 374 7.60 -6.21 15.76
CA ALA A 374 8.08 -7.24 16.67
C ALA A 374 9.56 -7.04 17.04
N TRP A 375 10.42 -6.81 16.05
CA TRP A 375 11.85 -6.57 16.28
C TRP A 375 12.10 -5.33 17.14
N LEU A 376 11.36 -4.26 16.92
CA LEU A 376 11.44 -3.04 17.73
C LEU A 376 10.85 -3.23 19.12
N ALA A 377 9.82 -4.08 19.29
CA ALA A 377 9.21 -4.37 20.59
C ALA A 377 10.21 -5.09 21.54
N GLU A 378 11.00 -5.99 20.99
CA GLU A 378 12.06 -6.71 21.68
C GLU A 378 13.25 -5.81 22.07
N GLY A 379 13.29 -4.57 21.52
CA GLY A 379 14.44 -3.67 21.64
C GLY A 379 14.34 -2.61 22.72
N SER A 380 15.47 -1.93 22.94
CA SER A 380 15.57 -0.76 23.83
C SER A 380 14.78 0.43 23.28
N ARG A 381 14.49 1.41 24.15
CA ARG A 381 13.91 2.70 23.71
C ARG A 381 14.77 3.41 22.68
N LEU A 382 16.09 3.33 22.83
CA LEU A 382 17.06 3.93 21.89
C LEU A 382 16.93 3.29 20.49
N ARG A 383 16.82 1.95 20.39
CA ARG A 383 16.62 1.27 19.12
C ARG A 383 15.32 1.70 18.43
N ARG A 384 14.23 1.86 19.19
CA ARG A 384 12.95 2.36 18.66
C ARG A 384 13.08 3.78 18.12
N ALA A 385 13.70 4.66 18.90
CA ALA A 385 13.94 6.03 18.48
C ALA A 385 14.87 6.10 17.24
N ALA A 386 15.93 5.31 17.21
CA ALA A 386 16.89 5.26 16.10
C ALA A 386 16.28 4.79 14.77
N VAL A 387 15.14 4.09 14.80
CA VAL A 387 14.42 3.66 13.58
C VAL A 387 13.24 4.58 13.28
N LEU A 388 12.39 4.85 14.26
CA LEU A 388 11.15 5.59 14.01
C LEU A 388 11.39 7.10 13.77
N ALA A 389 12.40 7.71 14.38
CA ALA A 389 12.68 9.13 14.16
C ALA A 389 13.23 9.42 12.75
N PRO A 390 14.23 8.69 12.21
CA PRO A 390 14.62 8.84 10.82
C PRO A 390 13.48 8.49 9.83
N SER A 391 12.64 7.51 10.16
CA SER A 391 11.46 7.17 9.35
C SER A 391 10.48 8.33 9.29
N ALA A 392 10.18 8.98 10.41
CA ALA A 392 9.33 10.17 10.48
C ALA A 392 9.95 11.37 9.73
N ALA A 393 11.26 11.58 9.87
CA ALA A 393 11.98 12.62 9.10
C ALA A 393 11.90 12.32 7.59
N GLY A 394 12.10 11.07 7.19
CA GLY A 394 11.92 10.63 5.81
C GLY A 394 10.50 10.86 5.31
N LEU A 395 9.47 10.56 6.12
CA LEU A 395 8.08 10.86 5.78
C LEU A 395 7.84 12.36 5.55
N ALA A 396 8.39 13.23 6.39
CA ALA A 396 8.29 14.68 6.21
C ALA A 396 8.98 15.15 4.92
N ILE A 397 10.19 14.65 4.66
CA ILE A 397 10.95 14.98 3.44
C ILE A 397 10.19 14.53 2.18
N VAL A 398 9.71 13.29 2.16
CA VAL A 398 8.95 12.76 1.02
C VAL A 398 7.65 13.51 0.82
N SER A 399 6.96 13.89 1.91
CA SER A 399 5.75 14.70 1.83
C SER A 399 6.03 16.09 1.22
N ALA A 400 7.14 16.72 1.60
CA ALA A 400 7.57 17.98 1.02
C ALA A 400 7.87 17.86 -0.49
N VAL A 401 8.62 16.84 -0.87
CA VAL A 401 9.02 16.56 -2.26
C VAL A 401 7.78 16.29 -3.14
N VAL A 402 6.90 15.40 -2.71
CA VAL A 402 5.68 15.04 -3.45
C VAL A 402 4.74 16.24 -3.58
N SER A 403 4.55 17.00 -2.50
CA SER A 403 3.64 18.15 -2.47
C SER A 403 4.06 19.28 -3.39
N THR A 404 5.35 19.40 -3.71
CA THR A 404 5.93 20.41 -4.61
C THR A 404 6.08 19.93 -6.06
N TRP A 405 5.44 18.82 -6.45
CA TRP A 405 5.52 18.23 -7.78
C TRP A 405 6.92 17.73 -8.16
N HIS A 406 7.69 17.28 -7.18
CA HIS A 406 8.87 16.48 -7.43
C HIS A 406 8.52 15.01 -7.20
N TRP A 407 8.91 14.15 -8.14
CA TRP A 407 8.66 12.72 -8.02
C TRP A 407 9.67 12.09 -7.06
N PHE A 408 9.17 11.24 -6.17
CA PHE A 408 10.01 10.53 -5.20
C PHE A 408 9.96 9.03 -5.37
N ALA A 409 8.82 8.48 -5.77
CA ALA A 409 8.58 7.03 -5.74
C ALA A 409 8.10 6.48 -7.07
#